data_6e126c00a62c48caea892a7c99ffbd0a
#
_entry.id   6e126c00a62c48caea892a7c99ffbd0a
#
_cell.length_a   1.000
_cell.length_b   1.000
_cell.length_c   1.000
_cell.angle_alpha   90.00
_cell.angle_beta   90.00
_cell.angle_gamma   90.00
#
_symmetry.space_group_name_H-M   'P 1'
#
loop_
_entity.id
_entity.type
_entity.pdbx_description
1 polymer ?
#
loop_
_entity_poly.entity_id
_entity_poly.type
_entity_poly.pdbx_seq_one_letter_code
_entity_poly.pdbx_strand_id
1 'polypeptide(L)'
;TTETTKNEQGQDVSKTTASVSKDLGDKLLDQAVSNKSDTIEITVKSNETNNNGSGAGTGAADSVKATEVELPKATVNAIAKDTNADLVIKTDNGEVVLDNKTLETIAGAAKGDTVTIVVGENTQLKETQKSAEKIVGKNGTLFDLAAKIGERLLHQFEGGKAHVTLPMPEKLKGKEVLVIYIDDNGLCKILNHSMAK
;
A
#
# COMPACT_ATOMS: atom_id res chain seq x y z
N THR A 1 -15.23 2.77 1.74
CA THR A 1 -15.59 4.14 1.28
C THR A 1 -14.48 4.70 0.42
N THR A 2 -14.83 5.52 -0.57
CA THR A 2 -13.85 6.25 -1.40
C THR A 2 -14.14 7.74 -1.25
N GLU A 3 -13.14 8.53 -0.94
CA GLU A 3 -13.20 9.98 -0.80
C GLU A 3 -12.20 10.61 -1.76
N THR A 4 -12.58 11.73 -2.37
CA THR A 4 -11.68 12.51 -3.22
C THR A 4 -11.43 13.86 -2.59
N THR A 5 -10.18 14.21 -2.38
CA THR A 5 -9.73 15.49 -1.83
C THR A 5 -8.69 16.10 -2.76
N LYS A 6 -8.36 17.38 -2.55
CA LYS A 6 -7.24 18.01 -3.28
C LYS A 6 -6.02 18.10 -2.38
N ASN A 7 -4.85 17.75 -2.92
CA ASN A 7 -3.58 18.01 -2.24
C ASN A 7 -3.18 19.49 -2.35
N GLU A 8 -2.07 19.86 -1.73
CA GLU A 8 -1.52 21.22 -1.75
C GLU A 8 -1.18 21.72 -3.16
N GLN A 9 -0.95 20.80 -4.12
CA GLN A 9 -0.68 21.10 -5.53
C GLN A 9 -1.96 21.18 -6.38
N GLY A 10 -3.15 21.02 -5.76
CA GLY A 10 -4.43 21.06 -6.45
C GLY A 10 -4.77 19.81 -7.25
N GLN A 11 -4.00 18.72 -7.11
CA GLN A 11 -4.29 17.43 -7.75
C GLN A 11 -5.37 16.70 -6.97
N ASP A 12 -6.23 15.97 -7.67
CA ASP A 12 -7.23 15.12 -7.03
C ASP A 12 -6.54 13.89 -6.41
N VAL A 13 -6.79 13.68 -5.12
CA VAL A 13 -6.35 12.51 -4.36
C VAL A 13 -7.56 11.66 -4.05
N SER A 14 -7.63 10.48 -4.63
CA SER A 14 -8.67 9.50 -4.35
C SER A 14 -8.16 8.51 -3.29
N LYS A 15 -8.81 8.51 -2.14
CA LYS A 15 -8.49 7.63 -1.03
C LYS A 15 -9.62 6.65 -0.81
N THR A 16 -9.32 5.36 -0.93
CA THR A 16 -10.24 4.26 -0.63
C THR A 16 -9.91 3.70 0.75
N THR A 17 -10.88 3.67 1.65
CA THR A 17 -10.76 3.03 2.96
C THR A 17 -11.64 1.79 3.02
N ALA A 18 -11.05 0.65 3.33
CA ALA A 18 -11.73 -0.61 3.58
C ALA A 18 -11.44 -1.06 5.01
N SER A 19 -12.49 -1.42 5.75
CA SER A 19 -12.37 -1.90 7.13
C SER A 19 -12.79 -3.37 7.20
N VAL A 20 -11.96 -4.19 7.80
CA VAL A 20 -12.25 -5.59 8.11
C VAL A 20 -12.83 -5.64 9.53
N SER A 21 -14.08 -6.11 9.65
CA SER A 21 -14.67 -6.30 10.97
C SER A 21 -13.97 -7.45 11.73
N LYS A 22 -14.09 -7.45 13.06
CA LYS A 22 -13.54 -8.53 13.86
C LYS A 22 -14.10 -9.89 13.44
N ASP A 23 -15.41 -10.00 13.21
CA ASP A 23 -16.06 -11.25 12.80
C ASP A 23 -15.55 -11.76 11.45
N LEU A 24 -15.25 -10.87 10.51
CA LEU A 24 -14.65 -11.24 9.24
C LEU A 24 -13.20 -11.67 9.42
N GLY A 25 -12.44 -10.97 10.25
CA GLY A 25 -11.06 -11.32 10.58
C GLY A 25 -10.97 -12.70 11.23
N ASP A 26 -11.84 -13.01 12.19
CA ASP A 26 -11.90 -14.30 12.85
C ASP A 26 -12.24 -15.43 11.84
N LYS A 27 -13.18 -15.20 10.93
CA LYS A 27 -13.53 -16.19 9.88
C LYS A 27 -12.37 -16.45 8.92
N LEU A 28 -11.65 -15.41 8.50
CA LEU A 28 -10.48 -15.55 7.63
C LEU A 28 -9.39 -16.39 8.33
N LEU A 29 -9.17 -16.13 9.62
CA LEU A 29 -8.22 -16.88 10.43
C LEU A 29 -8.62 -18.36 10.56
N ASP A 30 -9.88 -18.64 10.92
CA ASP A 30 -10.42 -20.00 11.05
C ASP A 30 -10.30 -20.79 9.73
N GLN A 31 -10.57 -20.15 8.60
CA GLN A 31 -10.42 -20.75 7.28
C GLN A 31 -8.95 -21.05 6.96
N ALA A 32 -8.05 -20.13 7.26
CA ALA A 32 -6.61 -20.31 7.02
C ALA A 32 -6.06 -21.48 7.85
N VAL A 33 -6.42 -21.56 9.13
CA VAL A 33 -6.00 -22.64 10.02
C VAL A 33 -6.59 -23.99 9.55
N SER A 34 -7.90 -24.04 9.25
CA SER A 34 -8.58 -25.26 8.84
C SER A 34 -8.07 -25.82 7.51
N ASN A 35 -7.76 -24.94 6.57
CA ASN A 35 -7.27 -25.29 5.24
C ASN A 35 -5.73 -25.42 5.18
N LYS A 36 -5.02 -25.10 6.26
CA LYS A 36 -3.55 -24.99 6.29
C LYS A 36 -3.03 -24.10 5.15
N SER A 37 -3.69 -22.95 4.99
CA SER A 37 -3.34 -22.03 3.91
C SER A 37 -2.03 -21.32 4.20
N ASP A 38 -1.19 -21.18 3.18
CA ASP A 38 0.06 -20.41 3.26
C ASP A 38 -0.18 -18.89 3.08
N THR A 39 -1.41 -18.50 2.75
CA THR A 39 -1.79 -17.11 2.55
C THR A 39 -3.21 -16.83 3.04
N ILE A 40 -3.41 -15.60 3.55
CA ILE A 40 -4.72 -15.01 3.82
C ILE A 40 -4.87 -13.80 2.90
N GLU A 41 -5.86 -13.81 2.03
CA GLU A 41 -6.04 -12.77 1.02
C GLU A 41 -7.18 -11.82 1.36
N ILE A 42 -6.92 -10.52 1.26
CA ILE A 42 -7.91 -9.45 1.34
C ILE A 42 -7.86 -8.66 0.04
N THR A 43 -8.95 -8.64 -0.71
CA THR A 43 -9.07 -7.86 -1.94
C THR A 43 -9.94 -6.63 -1.70
N VAL A 44 -9.39 -5.45 -1.97
CA VAL A 44 -10.08 -4.17 -1.90
C VAL A 44 -10.18 -3.58 -3.29
N LYS A 45 -11.41 -3.34 -3.74
CA LYS A 45 -11.69 -2.63 -4.99
C LYS A 45 -12.23 -1.25 -4.68
N SER A 46 -11.72 -0.24 -5.38
CA SER A 46 -12.30 1.10 -5.31
C SER A 46 -13.69 1.09 -5.96
N ASN A 47 -14.68 1.60 -5.27
CA ASN A 47 -15.98 1.89 -5.88
C ASN A 47 -15.85 3.22 -6.65
N GLU A 48 -15.16 3.19 -7.78
CA GLU A 48 -15.26 4.30 -8.72
C GLU A 48 -16.68 4.25 -9.31
N THR A 49 -17.59 5.04 -8.77
CA THR A 49 -18.80 5.40 -9.50
C THR A 49 -18.32 6.13 -10.75
N ASN A 50 -18.46 5.47 -11.90
CA ASN A 50 -18.33 6.10 -13.19
C ASN A 50 -19.34 7.26 -13.24
N ASN A 51 -18.94 8.43 -12.81
CA ASN A 51 -19.62 9.66 -13.15
C ASN A 51 -19.36 9.88 -14.64
N ASN A 52 -20.20 9.26 -15.45
CA ASN A 52 -20.29 9.47 -16.88
C ASN A 52 -20.88 10.89 -17.11
N GLY A 53 -20.15 11.90 -16.62
CA GLY A 53 -20.37 13.31 -16.89
C GLY A 53 -19.69 13.64 -18.19
N SER A 54 -20.46 13.62 -19.26
CA SER A 54 -20.10 14.17 -20.58
C SER A 54 -19.57 15.59 -20.43
N GLY A 55 -18.25 15.74 -20.39
CA GLY A 55 -17.53 17.01 -20.37
C GLY A 55 -16.20 16.81 -21.06
N ALA A 56 -16.16 17.07 -22.38
CA ALA A 56 -14.91 17.23 -23.11
C ALA A 56 -14.11 18.38 -22.50
N GLY A 57 -13.01 18.06 -21.81
CA GLY A 57 -12.13 19.05 -21.21
C GLY A 57 -10.78 18.44 -20.85
N THR A 58 -9.83 18.60 -21.78
CA THR A 58 -8.39 18.75 -21.58
C THR A 58 -7.76 18.08 -20.34
N GLY A 59 -7.01 17.00 -20.58
CA GLY A 59 -5.90 16.54 -19.72
C GLY A 59 -6.36 16.12 -18.32
N ALA A 60 -6.71 14.84 -18.17
CA ALA A 60 -6.80 14.23 -16.85
C ALA A 60 -5.43 14.38 -16.17
N ALA A 61 -5.34 15.31 -15.22
CA ALA A 61 -4.26 15.31 -14.26
C ALA A 61 -4.29 13.95 -13.56
N ASP A 62 -3.16 13.23 -13.57
CA ASP A 62 -3.05 11.93 -12.92
C ASP A 62 -3.56 12.05 -11.47
N SER A 63 -4.71 11.47 -11.18
CA SER A 63 -5.25 11.44 -9.83
C SER A 63 -4.42 10.49 -9.00
N VAL A 64 -3.94 10.96 -7.86
CA VAL A 64 -3.22 10.13 -6.89
C VAL A 64 -4.20 9.18 -6.22
N LYS A 65 -3.85 7.91 -6.18
CA LYS A 65 -4.73 6.88 -5.61
C LYS A 65 -4.05 6.22 -4.42
N ALA A 66 -4.72 6.19 -3.30
CA ALA A 66 -4.29 5.49 -2.10
C ALA A 66 -5.40 4.58 -1.57
N THR A 67 -5.02 3.41 -1.07
CA THR A 67 -5.92 2.49 -0.39
C THR A 67 -5.44 2.27 1.04
N GLU A 68 -6.32 2.51 1.99
CA GLU A 68 -6.11 2.18 3.40
C GLU A 68 -6.95 0.95 3.75
N VAL A 69 -6.30 -0.07 4.30
CA VAL A 69 -6.96 -1.30 4.78
C VAL A 69 -6.85 -1.36 6.28
N GLU A 70 -7.96 -1.21 6.96
CA GLU A 70 -8.07 -1.27 8.41
C GLU A 70 -8.36 -2.69 8.86
N LEU A 71 -7.54 -3.20 9.77
CA LEU A 71 -7.61 -4.55 10.32
C LEU A 71 -7.65 -4.47 11.85
N PRO A 72 -8.45 -5.32 12.52
CA PRO A 72 -8.33 -5.47 13.96
C PRO A 72 -6.90 -5.91 14.33
N LYS A 73 -6.28 -5.23 15.29
CA LYS A 73 -4.95 -5.60 15.78
C LYS A 73 -4.90 -7.05 16.26
N ALA A 74 -5.97 -7.52 16.90
CA ALA A 74 -6.09 -8.91 17.36
C ALA A 74 -5.99 -9.90 16.19
N THR A 75 -6.66 -9.62 15.06
CA THR A 75 -6.59 -10.44 13.85
C THR A 75 -5.16 -10.46 13.27
N VAL A 76 -4.52 -9.30 13.13
CA VAL A 76 -3.12 -9.22 12.62
C VAL A 76 -2.17 -10.01 13.52
N ASN A 77 -2.32 -9.89 14.83
CA ASN A 77 -1.50 -10.61 15.80
C ASN A 77 -1.74 -12.13 15.78
N ALA A 78 -3.00 -12.55 15.59
CA ALA A 78 -3.34 -13.97 15.47
C ALA A 78 -2.80 -14.59 14.17
N ILE A 79 -2.90 -13.88 13.04
CA ILE A 79 -2.27 -14.32 11.78
C ILE A 79 -0.77 -14.53 12.00
N ALA A 80 -0.10 -13.57 12.62
CA ALA A 80 1.34 -13.61 12.85
C ALA A 80 1.79 -14.77 13.77
N LYS A 81 1.00 -15.12 14.77
CA LYS A 81 1.41 -16.07 15.82
C LYS A 81 0.82 -17.46 15.68
N ASP A 82 -0.42 -17.54 15.19
CA ASP A 82 -1.20 -18.77 15.21
C ASP A 82 -1.25 -19.44 13.82
N THR A 83 -0.68 -18.80 12.80
CA THR A 83 -0.59 -19.35 11.45
C THR A 83 0.83 -19.21 10.88
N ASN A 84 1.10 -19.93 9.78
CA ASN A 84 2.28 -19.70 8.94
C ASN A 84 1.91 -18.91 7.66
N ALA A 85 0.70 -18.35 7.61
CA ALA A 85 0.20 -17.70 6.43
C ALA A 85 0.71 -16.26 6.32
N ASP A 86 1.12 -15.86 5.13
CA ASP A 86 1.38 -14.48 4.79
C ASP A 86 0.04 -13.74 4.58
N LEU A 87 -0.02 -12.46 4.95
CA LEU A 87 -1.16 -11.62 4.65
C LEU A 87 -0.98 -10.96 3.28
N VAL A 88 -1.88 -11.27 2.35
CA VAL A 88 -1.91 -10.71 1.01
C VAL A 88 -2.99 -9.65 0.92
N ILE A 89 -2.63 -8.42 0.59
CA ILE A 89 -3.56 -7.32 0.36
C ILE A 89 -3.49 -6.94 -1.11
N LYS A 90 -4.60 -7.16 -1.83
CA LYS A 90 -4.76 -6.77 -3.23
C LYS A 90 -5.62 -5.54 -3.34
N THR A 91 -5.12 -4.52 -4.02
CA THR A 91 -5.82 -3.26 -4.26
C THR A 91 -5.70 -2.88 -5.74
N ASP A 92 -6.47 -1.90 -6.17
CA ASP A 92 -6.30 -1.33 -7.52
C ASP A 92 -4.94 -0.61 -7.68
N ASN A 93 -4.28 -0.29 -6.56
CA ASN A 93 -2.98 0.39 -6.53
C ASN A 93 -1.78 -0.56 -6.42
N GLY A 94 -2.02 -1.86 -6.33
CA GLY A 94 -0.98 -2.89 -6.22
C GLY A 94 -1.33 -4.00 -5.25
N GLU A 95 -0.42 -4.96 -5.15
CA GLU A 95 -0.50 -6.08 -4.21
C GLU A 95 0.66 -6.01 -3.23
N VAL A 96 0.38 -6.31 -1.97
CA VAL A 96 1.36 -6.38 -0.90
C VAL A 96 1.22 -7.71 -0.19
N VAL A 97 2.34 -8.42 -0.03
CA VAL A 97 2.44 -9.65 0.77
C VAL A 97 3.31 -9.34 1.99
N LEU A 98 2.76 -9.52 3.17
CA LEU A 98 3.39 -9.27 4.46
C LEU A 98 3.62 -10.60 5.18
N ASP A 99 4.89 -10.92 5.47
CA ASP A 99 5.24 -12.12 6.23
C ASP A 99 4.88 -11.99 7.72
N ASN A 100 4.87 -13.11 8.44
CA ASN A 100 4.53 -13.16 9.87
C ASN A 100 5.39 -12.20 10.70
N LYS A 101 6.67 -12.06 10.37
CA LYS A 101 7.57 -11.16 11.10
C LYS A 101 7.20 -9.69 10.93
N THR A 102 6.82 -9.31 9.72
CA THR A 102 6.28 -7.97 9.43
C THR A 102 4.99 -7.73 10.20
N LEU A 103 4.07 -8.71 10.22
CA LEU A 103 2.82 -8.61 10.95
C LEU A 103 3.03 -8.50 12.47
N GLU A 104 3.97 -9.25 13.05
CA GLU A 104 4.38 -9.09 14.46
C GLU A 104 4.85 -7.66 14.77
N THR A 105 5.73 -7.13 13.91
CA THR A 105 6.27 -5.76 14.08
C THR A 105 5.15 -4.72 14.03
N ILE A 106 4.25 -4.83 13.06
CA ILE A 106 3.11 -3.93 12.90
C ILE A 106 2.17 -4.01 14.10
N ALA A 107 1.77 -5.23 14.49
CA ALA A 107 0.88 -5.44 15.64
C ALA A 107 1.52 -4.98 16.95
N GLY A 108 2.81 -5.22 17.13
CA GLY A 108 3.56 -4.78 18.31
C GLY A 108 3.66 -3.25 18.42
N ALA A 109 3.82 -2.56 17.30
CA ALA A 109 3.91 -1.11 17.26
C ALA A 109 2.54 -0.42 17.44
N ALA A 110 1.43 -1.08 17.10
CA ALA A 110 0.09 -0.51 17.18
C ALA A 110 -0.33 -0.25 18.62
N LYS A 111 -0.69 1.00 18.94
CA LYS A 111 -1.14 1.41 20.28
C LYS A 111 -2.66 1.24 20.49
N GLY A 112 -3.44 1.25 19.42
CA GLY A 112 -4.90 1.05 19.42
C GLY A 112 -5.30 -0.37 19.03
N ASP A 113 -6.60 -0.55 18.84
CA ASP A 113 -7.20 -1.85 18.48
C ASP A 113 -7.23 -2.10 16.97
N THR A 114 -6.78 -1.14 16.17
CA THR A 114 -6.78 -1.18 14.71
C THR A 114 -5.36 -0.95 14.17
N VAL A 115 -5.03 -1.70 13.13
CA VAL A 115 -3.86 -1.52 12.28
C VAL A 115 -4.35 -1.08 10.90
N THR A 116 -3.75 -0.08 10.33
CA THR A 116 -4.08 0.37 8.96
C THR A 116 -2.88 0.16 8.05
N ILE A 117 -3.05 -0.61 6.99
CA ILE A 117 -2.04 -0.77 5.94
C ILE A 117 -2.37 0.21 4.82
N VAL A 118 -1.40 1.00 4.42
CA VAL A 118 -1.51 2.01 3.34
C VAL A 118 -0.77 1.50 2.12
N VAL A 119 -1.46 1.44 0.99
CA VAL A 119 -0.89 1.08 -0.32
C VAL A 119 -1.35 2.12 -1.33
N GLY A 120 -0.42 2.83 -1.95
CA GLY A 120 -0.85 3.82 -2.93
C GLY A 120 0.26 4.62 -3.58
N GLU A 121 -0.12 5.41 -4.56
CA GLU A 121 0.74 6.41 -5.14
C GLU A 121 0.95 7.55 -4.15
N ASN A 122 2.17 8.04 -4.10
CA ASN A 122 2.53 9.24 -3.35
C ASN A 122 2.96 10.33 -4.35
N THR A 123 2.58 11.56 -4.10
CA THR A 123 2.96 12.69 -4.97
C THR A 123 4.20 13.41 -4.51
N GLN A 124 4.64 13.16 -3.27
CA GLN A 124 5.67 13.98 -2.65
C GLN A 124 6.66 13.15 -1.84
N LEU A 125 7.92 13.42 -2.09
CA LEU A 125 8.98 13.04 -1.17
C LEU A 125 8.91 13.92 0.09
N LYS A 126 9.09 13.33 1.25
CA LYS A 126 9.26 14.07 2.51
C LYS A 126 10.48 14.99 2.39
N GLU A 127 10.55 16.05 3.22
CA GLU A 127 11.73 16.94 3.25
C GLU A 127 13.05 16.17 3.42
N THR A 128 13.06 15.14 4.27
CA THR A 128 14.22 14.27 4.48
C THR A 128 14.59 13.42 3.27
N GLN A 129 13.65 13.20 2.34
CA GLN A 129 13.81 12.39 1.14
C GLN A 129 14.09 13.22 -0.12
N LYS A 130 14.09 14.54 -0.03
CA LYS A 130 14.29 15.44 -1.21
C LYS A 130 15.62 15.22 -1.95
N SER A 131 16.63 14.67 -1.28
CA SER A 131 17.87 14.26 -1.92
C SER A 131 17.67 13.21 -3.03
N ALA A 132 16.61 12.39 -2.93
CA ALA A 132 16.24 11.37 -3.91
C ALA A 132 15.50 11.95 -5.13
N GLU A 133 15.05 13.20 -5.09
CA GLU A 133 14.25 13.82 -6.16
C GLU A 133 14.95 13.80 -7.51
N LYS A 134 16.29 13.99 -7.52
CA LYS A 134 17.09 13.92 -8.74
C LYS A 134 17.14 12.52 -9.35
N ILE A 135 17.06 11.50 -8.51
CA ILE A 135 17.09 10.08 -8.94
C ILE A 135 15.74 9.68 -9.48
N VAL A 136 14.65 10.04 -8.79
CA VAL A 136 13.28 9.78 -9.23
C VAL A 136 12.98 10.49 -10.55
N GLY A 137 13.44 11.73 -10.70
CA GLY A 137 13.23 12.53 -11.90
C GLY A 137 11.76 12.85 -12.15
N LYS A 138 11.50 13.61 -13.22
CA LYS A 138 10.14 14.08 -13.57
C LYS A 138 9.20 12.97 -14.05
N ASN A 139 9.74 11.84 -14.49
CA ASN A 139 8.95 10.72 -15.03
C ASN A 139 8.77 9.58 -14.03
N GLY A 140 9.36 9.69 -12.86
CA GLY A 140 9.21 8.70 -11.81
C GLY A 140 7.79 8.69 -11.25
N THR A 141 7.38 7.53 -10.75
CA THR A 141 6.14 7.37 -9.97
C THR A 141 6.56 6.95 -8.56
N LEU A 142 6.02 7.62 -7.57
CA LEU A 142 6.28 7.30 -6.16
C LEU A 142 5.15 6.42 -5.63
N PHE A 143 5.51 5.36 -4.94
CA PHE A 143 4.57 4.52 -4.22
C PHE A 143 4.90 4.53 -2.74
N ASP A 144 3.88 4.49 -1.92
CA ASP A 144 4.00 4.38 -0.48
C ASP A 144 3.41 3.05 0.01
N LEU A 145 4.20 2.33 0.80
CA LEU A 145 3.77 1.19 1.57
C LEU A 145 4.10 1.45 3.02
N ALA A 146 3.10 1.58 3.85
CA ALA A 146 3.28 1.81 5.27
C ALA A 146 2.21 1.13 6.12
N ALA A 147 2.55 0.84 7.38
CA ALA A 147 1.55 0.61 8.40
C ALA A 147 1.32 1.93 9.17
N LYS A 148 0.08 2.39 9.20
CA LYS A 148 -0.31 3.58 9.96
C LYS A 148 -0.59 3.21 11.41
N ILE A 149 0.15 3.84 12.31
CA ILE A 149 0.06 3.60 13.75
C ILE A 149 -0.28 4.91 14.45
N GLY A 150 -1.56 5.13 14.68
CA GLY A 150 -2.06 6.46 15.02
C GLY A 150 -1.76 7.44 13.88
N GLU A 151 -1.01 8.51 14.17
CA GLU A 151 -0.60 9.50 13.15
C GLU A 151 0.76 9.19 12.51
N ARG A 152 1.46 8.15 12.98
CA ARG A 152 2.79 7.78 12.45
C ARG A 152 2.64 6.72 11.35
N LEU A 153 3.49 6.84 10.32
CA LEU A 153 3.68 5.81 9.30
C LEU A 153 4.93 4.99 9.65
N LEU A 154 4.80 3.68 9.69
CA LEU A 154 5.87 2.70 9.88
C LEU A 154 6.25 2.14 8.51
N HIS A 155 7.46 2.41 8.05
CA HIS A 155 8.00 1.93 6.78
C HIS A 155 9.08 0.85 6.95
N GLN A 156 9.49 0.57 8.18
CA GLN A 156 10.50 -0.43 8.51
C GLN A 156 9.90 -1.52 9.40
N PHE A 157 10.10 -2.78 9.04
CA PHE A 157 9.46 -3.93 9.64
C PHE A 157 10.43 -4.85 10.41
N GLU A 158 11.51 -4.31 10.96
CA GLU A 158 12.44 -4.97 11.89
C GLU A 158 12.83 -6.41 11.49
N GLY A 159 13.27 -6.60 10.25
CA GLY A 159 13.68 -7.89 9.72
C GLY A 159 12.56 -8.71 9.08
N GLY A 160 11.32 -8.25 9.15
CA GLY A 160 10.23 -8.77 8.33
C GLY A 160 10.38 -8.40 6.86
N LYS A 161 9.63 -9.06 6.00
CA LYS A 161 9.65 -8.86 4.55
C LYS A 161 8.28 -8.45 4.05
N ALA A 162 8.25 -7.41 3.24
CA ALA A 162 7.11 -7.02 2.43
C ALA A 162 7.46 -7.24 0.95
N HIS A 163 6.66 -8.07 0.26
CA HIS A 163 6.75 -8.19 -1.18
C HIS A 163 5.69 -7.31 -1.82
N VAL A 164 6.09 -6.44 -2.75
CA VAL A 164 5.20 -5.46 -3.36
C VAL A 164 5.15 -5.66 -4.85
N THR A 165 3.95 -5.82 -5.39
CA THR A 165 3.69 -5.83 -6.84
C THR A 165 2.95 -4.55 -7.19
N LEU A 166 3.57 -3.71 -8.00
CA LEU A 166 3.04 -2.41 -8.39
C LEU A 166 2.45 -2.46 -9.81
N PRO A 167 1.33 -1.79 -10.06
CA PRO A 167 0.83 -1.65 -11.41
C PRO A 167 1.84 -0.87 -12.25
N MET A 168 2.05 -1.29 -13.49
CA MET A 168 2.94 -0.61 -14.42
C MET A 168 2.22 0.61 -15.03
N PRO A 169 2.67 1.84 -14.75
CA PRO A 169 2.12 3.03 -15.41
C PRO A 169 2.26 2.94 -16.93
N GLU A 170 1.21 3.27 -17.67
CA GLU A 170 1.19 3.22 -19.15
C GLU A 170 2.35 3.99 -19.77
N LYS A 171 2.71 5.15 -19.18
CA LYS A 171 3.84 5.99 -19.62
C LYS A 171 5.20 5.28 -19.56
N LEU A 172 5.32 4.18 -18.81
CA LEU A 172 6.55 3.41 -18.65
C LEU A 172 6.59 2.13 -19.48
N LYS A 173 5.49 1.71 -20.09
CA LYS A 173 5.47 0.51 -20.95
C LYS A 173 6.53 0.59 -22.05
N GLY A 174 7.25 -0.50 -22.27
CA GLY A 174 8.32 -0.60 -23.24
C GLY A 174 9.59 0.18 -22.91
N LYS A 175 9.69 0.76 -21.71
CA LYS A 175 10.87 1.48 -21.25
C LYS A 175 11.67 0.65 -20.26
N GLU A 176 12.94 0.97 -20.14
CA GLU A 176 13.79 0.49 -19.07
C GLU A 176 13.40 1.21 -17.77
N VAL A 177 13.16 0.44 -16.71
CA VAL A 177 12.71 0.96 -15.43
C VAL A 177 13.61 0.49 -14.29
N LEU A 178 13.82 1.37 -13.34
CA LEU A 178 14.47 1.08 -12.06
C LEU A 178 13.42 1.16 -10.96
N VAL A 179 13.36 0.14 -10.12
CA VAL A 179 12.62 0.17 -8.87
C VAL A 179 13.60 0.52 -7.76
N ILE A 180 13.35 1.62 -7.07
CA ILE A 180 14.22 2.17 -6.04
C ILE A 180 13.44 2.27 -4.74
N TYR A 181 13.96 1.70 -3.68
CA TYR A 181 13.50 1.97 -2.32
C TYR A 181 14.17 3.25 -1.81
N ILE A 182 13.38 4.13 -1.22
CA ILE A 182 13.83 5.38 -0.60
C ILE A 182 13.42 5.31 0.87
N ASP A 183 14.39 5.28 1.77
CA ASP A 183 14.10 5.27 3.20
C ASP A 183 13.68 6.65 3.72
N ASP A 184 13.29 6.73 5.00
CA ASP A 184 12.84 7.96 5.63
C ASP A 184 13.93 9.05 5.71
N ASN A 185 15.21 8.70 5.51
CA ASN A 185 16.35 9.62 5.48
C ASN A 185 16.77 10.00 4.05
N GLY A 186 16.09 9.48 3.04
CA GLY A 186 16.41 9.73 1.63
C GLY A 186 17.52 8.86 1.06
N LEU A 187 17.95 7.81 1.77
CA LEU A 187 18.89 6.84 1.22
C LEU A 187 18.18 5.96 0.19
N CYS A 188 18.82 5.80 -0.95
CA CYS A 188 18.26 5.07 -2.08
C CYS A 188 18.91 3.71 -2.24
N LYS A 189 18.09 2.67 -2.45
CA LYS A 189 18.54 1.32 -2.76
C LYS A 189 17.81 0.82 -4.00
N ILE A 190 18.55 0.39 -5.02
CA ILE A 190 17.96 -0.25 -6.20
C ILE A 190 17.45 -1.63 -5.77
N LEU A 191 16.18 -1.88 -5.99
CA LEU A 191 15.53 -3.17 -5.72
C LEU A 191 15.45 -4.03 -6.97
N ASN A 192 15.13 -3.42 -8.12
CA ASN A 192 15.00 -4.14 -9.37
C ASN A 192 15.35 -3.22 -10.56
N HIS A 193 15.76 -3.87 -11.66
CA HIS A 193 16.01 -3.23 -12.95
C HIS A 193 15.51 -4.16 -14.05
N SER A 194 14.54 -3.72 -14.84
CA SER A 194 13.96 -4.53 -15.90
C SER A 194 13.33 -3.68 -17.00
N MET A 195 12.99 -4.33 -18.12
CA MET A 195 12.12 -3.72 -19.13
C MET A 195 10.67 -3.81 -18.69
N ALA A 196 9.96 -2.69 -18.71
CA ALA A 196 8.52 -2.65 -18.49
C ALA A 196 7.79 -3.36 -19.65
N LYS A 197 7.05 -4.40 -19.35
CA LYS A 197 6.28 -5.19 -20.32
C LYS A 197 4.88 -4.61 -20.51
#